data_77cad418b40ae451f2baab187e7bf0c8
#
_entry.id   77cad418b40ae451f2baab187e7bf0c8
#
_cell.length_a   1.000
_cell.length_b   1.000
_cell.length_c   1.000
_cell.angle_alpha   90.00
_cell.angle_beta   90.00
_cell.angle_gamma   90.00
#
_symmetry.space_group_name_H-M   'P 1'
#
loop_
_entity.id
_entity.type
_entity.pdbx_description
1 polymer ?
#
loop_
_entity_poly.entity_id
_entity_poly.type
_entity_poly.pdbx_seq_one_letter_code
_entity_poly.pdbx_strand_id
1 'polypeptide(L)'
;MKKIILYFAIVATMMACGSKGEEKTIMEAEGLEFDSIVADTLVRLTSEKGAPEAKVHLSLMFATKGDNAKAVNDTLLHSGLVVPDYLSDIDAKGNIKAALDTFLIRFANDYKKNYAPLYQRDREHKASYNIVLNCKAKINSYKDGIINYQVETYNYAGGKDGLRWTLSHNIEAKTARILTLDDVLVPGYEKQLKEKVVEALCDKFDADDLKELGEKGVMYDIEPYPSNNFILKDGAIEFIYVDSEIAAHDKGEIRIEVKGIDDLWK
;
A
#
# COMPACT_ATOMS: atom_id res chain seq x y z
N MET A 1 25.99 29.49 -20.03
CA MET A 1 26.10 28.40 -19.04
C MET A 1 25.09 27.34 -19.43
N LYS A 2 25.55 26.19 -19.90
CA LYS A 2 24.68 25.10 -20.38
C LYS A 2 24.22 24.29 -19.18
N LYS A 3 22.90 24.28 -18.90
CA LYS A 3 22.29 23.38 -17.92
C LYS A 3 22.30 21.97 -18.50
N ILE A 4 23.05 21.07 -17.87
CA ILE A 4 23.04 19.64 -18.18
C ILE A 4 21.84 19.07 -17.43
N ILE A 5 20.78 18.74 -18.15
CA ILE A 5 19.66 17.96 -17.63
C ILE A 5 20.10 16.51 -17.70
N LEU A 6 20.34 15.92 -16.51
CA LEU A 6 20.66 14.50 -16.39
C LEU A 6 19.34 13.73 -16.34
N TYR A 7 18.97 13.13 -17.48
CA TYR A 7 17.90 12.13 -17.50
C TYR A 7 18.45 10.83 -16.93
N PHE A 8 17.99 10.42 -15.75
CA PHE A 8 18.20 9.07 -15.28
C PHE A 8 17.23 8.14 -16.03
N ALA A 9 17.78 7.36 -16.94
CA ALA A 9 17.06 6.31 -17.61
C ALA A 9 16.86 5.13 -16.64
N ILE A 10 15.61 4.74 -16.44
CA ILE A 10 15.26 3.47 -15.78
C ILE A 10 15.70 2.35 -16.72
N VAL A 11 16.80 1.69 -16.40
CA VAL A 11 17.26 0.49 -17.11
C VAL A 11 16.64 -0.73 -16.46
N ALA A 12 15.52 -1.19 -16.99
CA ALA A 12 15.00 -2.52 -16.70
C ALA A 12 15.83 -3.54 -17.48
N THR A 13 16.82 -4.14 -16.88
CA THR A 13 17.57 -5.27 -17.47
C THR A 13 16.77 -6.55 -17.28
N MET A 14 16.06 -6.98 -18.33
CA MET A 14 15.51 -8.32 -18.41
C MET A 14 16.66 -9.29 -18.76
N MET A 15 17.09 -10.10 -17.82
CA MET A 15 17.90 -11.28 -18.10
C MET A 15 17.00 -12.51 -18.13
N ALA A 16 16.62 -12.94 -19.35
CA ALA A 16 15.97 -14.22 -19.57
C ALA A 16 17.03 -15.34 -19.59
N CYS A 17 16.99 -16.24 -18.60
CA CYS A 17 17.56 -17.58 -18.72
C CYS A 17 16.65 -18.59 -18.01
N GLY A 18 16.23 -19.58 -18.80
CA GLY A 18 15.12 -20.48 -18.53
C GLY A 18 15.26 -21.40 -17.32
N SER A 19 14.22 -21.38 -16.58
CA SER A 19 13.53 -22.43 -15.81
C SER A 19 12.34 -21.71 -15.15
N LYS A 20 11.21 -22.38 -14.90
CA LYS A 20 10.05 -21.80 -14.19
C LYS A 20 10.50 -21.25 -12.82
N GLY A 21 11.01 -20.05 -12.78
CA GLY A 21 11.49 -19.31 -11.65
C GLY A 21 10.91 -17.90 -11.77
N GLU A 22 10.36 -17.43 -10.69
CA GLU A 22 9.83 -16.09 -10.49
C GLU A 22 10.77 -15.05 -11.08
N GLU A 23 10.24 -14.13 -11.89
CA GLU A 23 11.00 -12.98 -12.39
C GLU A 23 11.44 -12.14 -11.19
N LYS A 24 12.73 -12.14 -10.90
CA LYS A 24 13.32 -11.22 -9.92
C LYS A 24 13.20 -9.80 -10.46
N THR A 25 12.41 -8.99 -9.82
CA THR A 25 12.29 -7.56 -10.14
C THR A 25 13.25 -6.79 -9.27
N ILE A 26 14.45 -6.52 -9.77
CA ILE A 26 15.42 -5.64 -9.10
C ILE A 26 15.08 -4.20 -9.46
N MET A 27 14.92 -3.35 -8.45
CA MET A 27 14.72 -1.91 -8.62
C MET A 27 15.76 -1.12 -7.85
N GLU A 28 16.30 -0.08 -8.45
CA GLU A 28 17.17 0.89 -7.79
C GLU A 28 16.37 2.16 -7.48
N ALA A 29 16.43 2.60 -6.25
CA ALA A 29 15.83 3.83 -5.79
C ALA A 29 16.71 4.47 -4.71
N GLU A 30 17.11 5.72 -4.92
CA GLU A 30 17.85 6.57 -3.96
C GLU A 30 19.07 5.89 -3.33
N GLY A 31 19.90 5.19 -4.16
CA GLY A 31 21.09 4.49 -3.73
C GLY A 31 20.85 3.17 -3.01
N LEU A 32 19.62 2.70 -3.00
CA LEU A 32 19.23 1.39 -2.49
C LEU A 32 18.84 0.49 -3.66
N GLU A 33 19.21 -0.78 -3.59
CA GLU A 33 18.75 -1.83 -4.49
C GLU A 33 17.67 -2.65 -3.79
N PHE A 34 16.51 -2.81 -4.41
CA PHE A 34 15.39 -3.57 -3.88
C PHE A 34 15.14 -4.82 -4.72
N ASP A 35 14.74 -5.90 -4.05
CA ASP A 35 14.28 -7.13 -4.70
C ASP A 35 12.95 -7.57 -4.05
N SER A 36 12.12 -8.27 -4.83
CA SER A 36 10.88 -8.82 -4.31
C SER A 36 11.14 -10.09 -3.52
N ILE A 37 10.49 -10.22 -2.38
CA ILE A 37 10.42 -11.46 -1.60
C ILE A 37 8.97 -11.93 -1.66
N VAL A 38 8.80 -13.15 -2.17
CA VAL A 38 7.49 -13.79 -2.28
C VAL A 38 7.30 -14.78 -1.14
N ALA A 39 6.12 -14.75 -0.52
CA ALA A 39 5.72 -15.69 0.50
C ALA A 39 4.26 -16.10 0.28
N ASP A 40 4.04 -17.41 0.14
CA ASP A 40 2.75 -18.00 -0.17
C ASP A 40 2.31 -19.01 0.88
N THR A 41 1.01 -19.08 1.12
CA THR A 41 0.44 -20.21 1.86
C THR A 41 -0.98 -20.53 1.39
N LEU A 42 -1.33 -21.82 1.51
CA LEU A 42 -2.68 -22.33 1.36
C LEU A 42 -3.05 -23.11 2.64
N VAL A 43 -4.06 -22.62 3.33
CA VAL A 43 -4.52 -23.21 4.59
C VAL A 43 -5.92 -23.76 4.40
N ARG A 44 -6.11 -25.05 4.60
CA ARG A 44 -7.45 -25.67 4.64
C ARG A 44 -8.02 -25.59 6.05
N LEU A 45 -9.29 -25.25 6.16
CA LEU A 45 -9.97 -25.08 7.42
C LEU A 45 -10.09 -26.40 8.19
N THR A 46 -10.36 -27.49 7.45
CA THR A 46 -10.37 -28.87 7.96
C THR A 46 -9.66 -29.81 6.99
N SER A 47 -9.45 -31.07 7.38
CA SER A 47 -8.88 -32.11 6.53
C SER A 47 -9.86 -32.69 5.49
N GLU A 48 -11.12 -32.30 5.51
CA GLU A 48 -12.17 -32.79 4.63
C GLU A 48 -11.93 -32.33 3.18
N LYS A 49 -12.26 -33.20 2.21
CA LYS A 49 -12.19 -32.84 0.80
C LYS A 49 -13.19 -31.71 0.48
N GLY A 50 -12.69 -30.63 -0.12
CA GLY A 50 -13.51 -29.46 -0.45
C GLY A 50 -13.89 -28.59 0.74
N ALA A 51 -13.17 -28.72 1.87
CA ALA A 51 -13.23 -27.76 2.97
C ALA A 51 -12.84 -26.37 2.48
N PRO A 52 -13.37 -25.31 3.10
CA PRO A 52 -12.94 -23.93 2.85
C PRO A 52 -11.44 -23.75 3.02
N GLU A 53 -10.87 -22.83 2.26
CA GLU A 53 -9.44 -22.59 2.28
C GLU A 53 -9.13 -21.08 2.29
N ALA A 54 -8.01 -20.73 2.92
CA ALA A 54 -7.41 -19.42 2.84
C ALA A 54 -6.16 -19.49 1.96
N LYS A 55 -6.05 -18.55 1.01
CA LYS A 55 -4.90 -18.35 0.13
C LYS A 55 -4.27 -17.01 0.45
N VAL A 56 -2.99 -17.02 0.74
CA VAL A 56 -2.22 -15.79 0.97
C VAL A 56 -1.07 -15.76 -0.01
N HIS A 57 -0.92 -14.63 -0.69
CA HIS A 57 0.22 -14.31 -1.54
C HIS A 57 0.76 -12.93 -1.15
N LEU A 58 2.00 -12.89 -0.71
CA LEU A 58 2.74 -11.67 -0.42
C LEU A 58 3.88 -11.53 -1.42
N SER A 59 3.93 -10.43 -2.17
CA SER A 59 5.05 -10.06 -3.04
C SER A 59 5.53 -8.67 -2.62
N LEU A 60 6.44 -8.62 -1.66
CA LEU A 60 6.88 -7.39 -1.01
C LEU A 60 8.32 -7.06 -1.42
N MET A 61 8.61 -5.77 -1.56
CA MET A 61 9.92 -5.25 -1.95
C MET A 61 10.73 -4.90 -0.70
N PHE A 62 11.98 -5.38 -0.63
CA PHE A 62 12.91 -5.06 0.46
C PHE A 62 14.27 -4.68 -0.10
N ALA A 63 14.96 -3.77 0.59
CA ALA A 63 16.29 -3.35 0.20
C ALA A 63 17.30 -4.49 0.43
N THR A 64 18.05 -4.83 -0.62
CA THR A 64 19.09 -5.88 -0.61
C THR A 64 20.49 -5.31 -0.54
N LYS A 65 20.67 -4.05 -1.00
CA LYS A 65 21.94 -3.31 -0.96
C LYS A 65 21.72 -1.84 -0.66
N GLY A 66 22.77 -1.18 -0.21
CA GLY A 66 22.83 0.23 0.16
C GLY A 66 23.15 0.42 1.64
N ASP A 67 23.75 1.56 1.97
CA ASP A 67 24.27 1.81 3.32
C ASP A 67 23.20 1.76 4.41
N ASN A 68 21.95 2.11 4.07
CA ASN A 68 20.81 2.16 5.01
C ASN A 68 19.76 1.07 4.79
N ALA A 69 20.07 0.04 3.98
CA ALA A 69 19.11 -1.01 3.61
C ALA A 69 18.44 -1.67 4.82
N LYS A 70 19.22 -1.95 5.88
CA LYS A 70 18.69 -2.57 7.09
C LYS A 70 17.66 -1.69 7.80
N ALA A 71 17.93 -0.39 7.95
CA ALA A 71 17.01 0.53 8.62
C ALA A 71 15.73 0.76 7.79
N VAL A 72 15.87 0.87 6.46
CA VAL A 72 14.70 0.97 5.56
C VAL A 72 13.84 -0.30 5.65
N ASN A 73 14.46 -1.48 5.66
CA ASN A 73 13.71 -2.73 5.82
C ASN A 73 13.00 -2.84 7.18
N ASP A 74 13.62 -2.36 8.24
CA ASP A 74 13.00 -2.31 9.57
C ASP A 74 11.78 -1.40 9.55
N THR A 75 11.88 -0.22 8.95
CA THR A 75 10.75 0.70 8.73
C THR A 75 9.65 0.04 7.91
N LEU A 76 9.98 -0.65 6.81
CA LEU A 76 9.01 -1.32 5.96
C LEU A 76 8.25 -2.44 6.68
N LEU A 77 8.93 -3.22 7.51
CA LEU A 77 8.29 -4.26 8.31
C LEU A 77 7.29 -3.69 9.33
N HIS A 78 7.63 -2.53 9.94
CA HIS A 78 6.80 -1.90 10.97
C HIS A 78 5.88 -0.79 10.42
N SER A 79 5.71 -0.71 9.10
CA SER A 79 4.98 0.38 8.44
C SER A 79 3.45 0.29 8.55
N GLY A 80 2.89 -0.87 8.90
CA GLY A 80 1.44 -1.09 8.88
C GLY A 80 0.82 -1.21 7.47
N LEU A 81 1.63 -1.20 6.40
CA LEU A 81 1.13 -1.24 5.01
C LEU A 81 0.54 -2.61 4.60
N VAL A 82 0.91 -3.69 5.29
CA VAL A 82 0.37 -5.04 5.06
C VAL A 82 -0.71 -5.36 6.08
N VAL A 83 -1.94 -5.53 5.62
CA VAL A 83 -3.10 -5.79 6.49
C VAL A 83 -3.57 -7.24 6.31
N PRO A 84 -3.80 -8.01 7.41
CA PRO A 84 -3.67 -7.61 8.82
C PRO A 84 -2.23 -7.33 9.22
N ASP A 85 -2.04 -6.34 10.11
CA ASP A 85 -0.72 -5.87 10.52
C ASP A 85 -0.05 -6.81 11.52
N TYR A 86 0.33 -7.99 11.04
CA TYR A 86 1.12 -8.93 11.84
C TYR A 86 2.61 -8.62 11.80
N LEU A 87 3.09 -7.87 10.78
CA LEU A 87 4.53 -7.60 10.61
C LEU A 87 5.05 -6.63 11.66
N SER A 88 4.29 -5.62 12.04
CA SER A 88 4.69 -4.61 13.03
C SER A 88 4.99 -5.20 14.42
N ASP A 89 4.43 -6.36 14.74
CA ASP A 89 4.67 -7.06 16.01
C ASP A 89 5.85 -8.06 15.97
N ILE A 90 6.51 -8.21 14.81
CA ILE A 90 7.54 -9.23 14.63
C ILE A 90 8.94 -8.61 14.80
N ASP A 91 9.69 -9.07 15.82
CA ASP A 91 11.14 -8.83 15.89
C ASP A 91 11.87 -9.71 14.87
N ALA A 92 12.01 -9.20 13.65
CA ALA A 92 12.64 -9.93 12.55
C ALA A 92 14.15 -10.08 12.71
N LYS A 93 14.80 -9.30 13.59
CA LYS A 93 16.28 -9.26 13.75
C LYS A 93 17.04 -9.19 12.42
N GLY A 94 16.45 -8.51 11.42
CA GLY A 94 16.99 -8.39 10.07
C GLY A 94 16.74 -9.60 9.15
N ASN A 95 15.99 -10.60 9.59
CA ASN A 95 15.59 -11.74 8.74
C ASN A 95 14.17 -11.55 8.19
N ILE A 96 14.07 -10.90 7.05
CA ILE A 96 12.80 -10.58 6.38
C ILE A 96 12.00 -11.85 6.08
N LYS A 97 12.68 -12.91 5.57
CA LYS A 97 11.99 -14.17 5.23
C LYS A 97 11.34 -14.77 6.47
N ALA A 98 12.04 -14.81 7.61
CA ALA A 98 11.47 -15.31 8.85
C ALA A 98 10.28 -14.47 9.35
N ALA A 99 10.28 -13.15 9.11
CA ALA A 99 9.16 -12.29 9.42
C ALA A 99 7.94 -12.65 8.56
N LEU A 100 8.12 -12.83 7.25
CA LEU A 100 7.03 -13.23 6.35
C LEU A 100 6.51 -14.63 6.67
N ASP A 101 7.39 -15.60 6.97
CA ASP A 101 6.99 -16.94 7.41
C ASP A 101 6.16 -16.86 8.72
N THR A 102 6.54 -16.00 9.66
CA THR A 102 5.79 -15.78 10.90
C THR A 102 4.42 -15.14 10.64
N PHE A 103 4.36 -14.18 9.72
CA PHE A 103 3.08 -13.61 9.25
C PHE A 103 2.15 -14.71 8.75
N LEU A 104 2.63 -15.58 7.84
CA LEU A 104 1.83 -16.67 7.28
C LEU A 104 1.35 -17.65 8.35
N ILE A 105 2.18 -17.96 9.34
CA ILE A 105 1.80 -18.83 10.48
C ILE A 105 0.71 -18.17 11.32
N ARG A 106 0.84 -16.89 11.67
CA ARG A 106 -0.18 -16.15 12.43
C ARG A 106 -1.49 -16.11 11.66
N PHE A 107 -1.45 -15.77 10.38
CA PHE A 107 -2.63 -15.75 9.51
C PHE A 107 -3.34 -17.11 9.47
N ALA A 108 -2.58 -18.20 9.28
CA ALA A 108 -3.11 -19.55 9.27
C ALA A 108 -3.79 -19.94 10.58
N ASN A 109 -3.19 -19.57 11.72
CA ASN A 109 -3.73 -19.85 13.04
C ASN A 109 -5.01 -19.06 13.29
N ASP A 110 -5.04 -17.77 12.95
CA ASP A 110 -6.21 -16.92 13.13
C ASP A 110 -7.35 -17.35 12.20
N TYR A 111 -7.05 -17.72 10.97
CA TYR A 111 -8.05 -18.30 10.06
C TYR A 111 -8.72 -19.53 10.67
N LYS A 112 -7.94 -20.51 11.12
CA LYS A 112 -8.48 -21.72 11.74
C LYS A 112 -9.24 -21.43 13.02
N LYS A 113 -8.70 -20.61 13.89
CA LYS A 113 -9.31 -20.24 15.19
C LYS A 113 -10.68 -19.59 15.02
N ASN A 114 -10.76 -18.66 14.05
CA ASN A 114 -11.96 -17.84 13.88
C ASN A 114 -13.04 -18.53 13.05
N TYR A 115 -12.64 -19.27 11.99
CA TYR A 115 -13.60 -19.82 11.03
C TYR A 115 -13.92 -21.29 11.23
N ALA A 116 -13.06 -22.13 11.83
CA ALA A 116 -13.38 -23.55 12.00
C ALA A 116 -14.63 -23.78 12.86
N PRO A 117 -14.85 -23.07 14.00
CA PRO A 117 -16.08 -23.23 14.77
C PRO A 117 -17.34 -22.78 14.02
N LEU A 118 -17.22 -21.75 13.16
CA LEU A 118 -18.33 -21.24 12.35
C LEU A 118 -18.70 -22.24 11.27
N TYR A 119 -17.71 -22.75 10.54
CA TYR A 119 -17.90 -23.76 9.49
C TYR A 119 -18.51 -25.05 10.02
N GLN A 120 -18.17 -25.49 11.23
CA GLN A 120 -18.79 -26.66 11.86
C GLN A 120 -20.29 -26.50 12.09
N ARG A 121 -20.76 -25.26 12.34
CA ARG A 121 -22.18 -24.94 12.59
C ARG A 121 -22.95 -24.68 11.30
N ASP A 122 -22.27 -24.22 10.25
CA ASP A 122 -22.89 -23.80 9.00
C ASP A 122 -22.07 -24.29 7.80
N ARG A 123 -22.18 -25.57 7.50
CA ARG A 123 -21.47 -26.22 6.38
C ARG A 123 -22.07 -25.93 5.01
N GLU A 124 -23.32 -25.50 4.97
CA GLU A 124 -24.03 -25.22 3.73
C GLU A 124 -23.46 -23.97 3.05
N HIS A 125 -23.06 -22.96 3.81
CA HIS A 125 -22.47 -21.72 3.30
C HIS A 125 -20.93 -21.76 3.28
N LYS A 126 -20.35 -22.92 2.97
CA LYS A 126 -18.89 -23.12 3.00
C LYS A 126 -18.09 -22.10 2.19
N ALA A 127 -18.65 -21.55 1.10
CA ALA A 127 -18.01 -20.54 0.28
C ALA A 127 -17.71 -19.23 1.06
N SER A 128 -18.54 -18.91 2.06
CA SER A 128 -18.38 -17.73 2.91
C SER A 128 -17.15 -17.79 3.83
N TYR A 129 -16.52 -18.93 3.93
CA TYR A 129 -15.32 -19.13 4.76
C TYR A 129 -14.03 -19.19 3.92
N ASN A 130 -14.11 -19.03 2.59
CA ASN A 130 -12.92 -18.88 1.78
C ASN A 130 -12.32 -17.49 1.92
N ILE A 131 -10.99 -17.42 2.03
CA ILE A 131 -10.25 -16.16 2.10
C ILE A 131 -9.19 -16.13 1.00
N VAL A 132 -9.03 -14.98 0.36
CA VAL A 132 -7.87 -14.69 -0.49
C VAL A 132 -7.28 -13.37 -0.04
N LEU A 133 -6.02 -13.38 0.33
CA LEU A 133 -5.23 -12.18 0.61
C LEU A 133 -4.07 -12.12 -0.39
N ASN A 134 -3.99 -11.05 -1.15
CA ASN A 134 -2.91 -10.81 -2.10
C ASN A 134 -2.36 -9.40 -1.86
N CYS A 135 -1.10 -9.29 -1.45
CA CYS A 135 -0.41 -8.03 -1.22
C CYS A 135 0.76 -7.91 -2.18
N LYS A 136 0.83 -6.81 -2.92
CA LYS A 136 1.92 -6.53 -3.86
C LYS A 136 2.51 -5.15 -3.60
N ALA A 137 3.80 -5.12 -3.29
CA ALA A 137 4.52 -3.87 -3.13
C ALA A 137 5.01 -3.30 -4.48
N LYS A 138 5.02 -1.97 -4.55
CA LYS A 138 5.64 -1.16 -5.61
C LYS A 138 6.53 -0.11 -4.98
N ILE A 139 7.62 0.20 -5.66
CA ILE A 139 8.55 1.26 -5.27
C ILE A 139 8.73 2.21 -6.45
N ASN A 140 8.73 3.49 -6.15
CA ASN A 140 9.13 4.53 -7.08
C ASN A 140 10.12 5.45 -6.37
N SER A 141 11.13 5.94 -7.09
CA SER A 141 11.95 7.04 -6.63
C SER A 141 11.18 8.35 -6.73
N TYR A 142 11.38 9.20 -5.74
CA TYR A 142 11.08 10.61 -5.80
C TYR A 142 12.39 11.40 -5.68
N LYS A 143 12.42 12.68 -5.98
CA LYS A 143 13.60 13.53 -5.82
C LYS A 143 14.05 13.62 -4.35
N ASP A 144 15.27 14.07 -4.12
CA ASP A 144 15.83 14.42 -2.81
C ASP A 144 15.93 13.26 -1.81
N GLY A 145 16.15 12.05 -2.31
CA GLY A 145 16.37 10.89 -1.45
C GLY A 145 15.09 10.28 -0.86
N ILE A 146 13.94 10.55 -1.45
CA ILE A 146 12.65 10.02 -0.99
C ILE A 146 12.21 8.83 -1.86
N ILE A 147 11.77 7.78 -1.19
CA ILE A 147 11.21 6.57 -1.79
C ILE A 147 9.71 6.56 -1.55
N ASN A 148 8.92 6.42 -2.61
CA ASN A 148 7.51 6.09 -2.49
C ASN A 148 7.36 4.56 -2.42
N TYR A 149 6.91 4.04 -1.30
CA TYR A 149 6.59 2.63 -1.12
C TYR A 149 5.09 2.44 -1.02
N GLN A 150 4.53 1.59 -1.87
CA GLN A 150 3.10 1.35 -1.95
C GLN A 150 2.83 -0.14 -1.83
N VAL A 151 1.76 -0.52 -1.13
CA VAL A 151 1.26 -1.90 -1.08
C VAL A 151 -0.18 -1.91 -1.59
N GLU A 152 -0.37 -2.55 -2.74
CA GLU A 152 -1.69 -2.88 -3.27
C GLU A 152 -2.16 -4.17 -2.62
N THR A 153 -3.33 -4.14 -2.00
CA THR A 153 -3.94 -5.30 -1.36
C THR A 153 -5.26 -5.65 -2.03
N TYR A 154 -5.44 -6.94 -2.31
CA TYR A 154 -6.73 -7.54 -2.60
C TYR A 154 -7.09 -8.50 -1.47
N ASN A 155 -8.25 -8.30 -0.86
CA ASN A 155 -8.77 -9.16 0.18
C ASN A 155 -10.19 -9.62 -0.16
N TYR A 156 -10.38 -10.92 -0.28
CA TYR A 156 -11.69 -11.57 -0.35
C TYR A 156 -11.91 -12.35 0.93
N ALA A 157 -13.01 -12.11 1.61
CA ALA A 157 -13.34 -12.75 2.89
C ALA A 157 -14.75 -13.35 2.86
N GLY A 158 -15.05 -14.14 1.82
CA GLY A 158 -16.27 -14.93 1.72
C GLY A 158 -17.54 -14.17 1.32
N GLY A 159 -17.43 -12.89 0.92
CA GLY A 159 -18.54 -12.08 0.43
C GLY A 159 -18.86 -12.32 -1.06
N LYS A 160 -19.65 -11.41 -1.64
CA LYS A 160 -19.92 -11.38 -3.07
C LYS A 160 -18.69 -10.95 -3.85
N ASP A 161 -18.03 -9.90 -3.39
CA ASP A 161 -16.87 -9.27 -4.03
C ASP A 161 -15.72 -9.13 -3.03
N GLY A 162 -14.48 -9.03 -3.51
CA GLY A 162 -13.31 -8.72 -2.72
C GLY A 162 -13.05 -7.21 -2.71
N LEU A 163 -12.40 -6.74 -1.66
CA LEU A 163 -11.98 -5.36 -1.52
C LEU A 163 -10.57 -5.17 -2.08
N ARG A 164 -10.32 -3.99 -2.65
CA ARG A 164 -8.99 -3.56 -3.10
C ARG A 164 -8.68 -2.20 -2.49
N TRP A 165 -7.43 -2.06 -2.04
CA TRP A 165 -6.93 -0.77 -1.57
C TRP A 165 -5.43 -0.67 -1.78
N THR A 166 -4.94 0.57 -1.80
CA THR A 166 -3.51 0.88 -1.81
C THR A 166 -3.17 1.70 -0.58
N LEU A 167 -2.18 1.24 0.18
CA LEU A 167 -1.54 2.03 1.23
C LEU A 167 -0.14 2.43 0.79
N SER A 168 0.30 3.63 1.18
CA SER A 168 1.57 4.19 0.76
C SER A 168 2.29 4.93 1.88
N HIS A 169 3.62 4.92 1.80
CA HIS A 169 4.49 5.77 2.60
C HIS A 169 5.56 6.42 1.73
N ASN A 170 5.90 7.65 2.07
CA ASN A 170 7.09 8.32 1.57
C ASN A 170 8.19 8.14 2.62
N ILE A 171 9.30 7.54 2.26
CA ILE A 171 10.39 7.19 3.18
C ILE A 171 11.64 7.94 2.76
N GLU A 172 12.25 8.68 3.69
CA GLU A 172 13.56 9.28 3.48
C GLU A 172 14.63 8.18 3.53
N ALA A 173 15.26 7.88 2.41
CA ALA A 173 16.21 6.77 2.27
C ALA A 173 17.39 6.87 3.25
N LYS A 174 17.87 8.10 3.52
CA LYS A 174 19.02 8.36 4.38
C LYS A 174 18.75 8.08 5.87
N THR A 175 17.55 8.38 6.35
CA THR A 175 17.18 8.22 7.77
C THR A 175 16.26 7.04 8.02
N ALA A 176 15.72 6.44 6.95
CA ALA A 176 14.67 5.43 6.97
C ALA A 176 13.36 5.91 7.64
N ARG A 177 13.15 7.23 7.76
CA ARG A 177 11.98 7.80 8.41
C ARG A 177 10.81 7.90 7.44
N ILE A 178 9.61 7.51 7.87
CA ILE A 178 8.37 7.79 7.15
C ILE A 178 8.08 9.29 7.27
N LEU A 179 7.81 9.94 6.14
CA LEU A 179 7.50 11.34 6.05
C LEU A 179 5.99 11.57 6.12
N THR A 180 5.59 12.53 6.92
CA THR A 180 4.23 13.06 7.04
C THR A 180 4.08 14.35 6.23
N LEU A 181 2.88 14.89 6.12
CA LEU A 181 2.66 16.21 5.50
C LEU A 181 3.40 17.31 6.26
N ASP A 182 3.46 17.23 7.60
CA ASP A 182 4.21 18.17 8.45
C ASP A 182 5.71 18.16 8.16
N ASP A 183 6.26 17.06 7.65
CA ASP A 183 7.68 16.99 7.29
C ASP A 183 8.01 17.74 6.00
N VAL A 184 7.08 17.78 5.06
CA VAL A 184 7.31 18.29 3.70
C VAL A 184 6.67 19.63 3.43
N LEU A 185 5.66 20.04 4.21
CA LEU A 185 4.94 21.29 4.04
C LEU A 185 5.27 22.30 5.14
N VAL A 186 5.18 23.61 4.81
CA VAL A 186 5.40 24.70 5.75
C VAL A 186 4.32 24.72 6.83
N PRO A 187 4.60 25.17 8.08
CA PRO A 187 3.59 25.28 9.11
C PRO A 187 2.40 26.15 8.68
N GLY A 188 1.18 25.70 9.00
CA GLY A 188 -0.06 26.42 8.65
C GLY A 188 -0.63 26.07 7.26
N TYR A 189 -0.12 25.02 6.62
CA TYR A 189 -0.56 24.55 5.31
C TYR A 189 -2.01 24.00 5.29
N GLU A 190 -2.55 23.61 6.42
CA GLU A 190 -3.73 22.73 6.55
C GLU A 190 -4.95 23.32 5.86
N LYS A 191 -5.21 24.62 6.04
CA LYS A 191 -6.38 25.29 5.45
C LYS A 191 -6.28 25.33 3.92
N GLN A 192 -5.14 25.79 3.40
CA GLN A 192 -4.93 25.94 1.96
C GLN A 192 -4.88 24.55 1.28
N LEU A 193 -4.23 23.56 1.90
CA LEU A 193 -4.20 22.21 1.38
C LEU A 193 -5.60 21.58 1.33
N LYS A 194 -6.42 21.79 2.37
CA LYS A 194 -7.81 21.34 2.40
C LYS A 194 -8.63 21.96 1.26
N GLU A 195 -8.48 23.27 1.00
CA GLU A 195 -9.15 23.95 -0.11
C GLU A 195 -8.74 23.30 -1.46
N LYS A 196 -7.46 23.02 -1.65
CA LYS A 196 -6.94 22.35 -2.85
C LYS A 196 -7.39 20.89 -2.98
N VAL A 197 -7.57 20.18 -1.89
CA VAL A 197 -8.18 18.82 -1.89
C VAL A 197 -9.62 18.87 -2.37
N VAL A 198 -10.41 19.84 -1.89
CA VAL A 198 -11.80 20.03 -2.32
C VAL A 198 -11.86 20.36 -3.81
N GLU A 199 -11.00 21.29 -4.29
CA GLU A 199 -10.89 21.64 -5.71
C GLU A 199 -10.60 20.41 -6.56
N ALA A 200 -9.60 19.61 -6.19
CA ALA A 200 -9.23 18.39 -6.93
C ALA A 200 -10.31 17.29 -6.89
N LEU A 201 -11.08 17.18 -5.82
CA LEU A 201 -12.24 16.29 -5.75
C LEU A 201 -13.39 16.79 -6.64
N CYS A 202 -13.67 18.09 -6.60
CA CYS A 202 -14.69 18.71 -7.47
C CYS A 202 -14.34 18.49 -8.95
N ASP A 203 -13.11 18.76 -9.34
CA ASP A 203 -12.64 18.51 -10.71
C ASP A 203 -12.79 17.04 -11.13
N LYS A 204 -12.40 16.11 -10.24
CA LYS A 204 -12.48 14.67 -10.51
C LYS A 204 -13.90 14.17 -10.74
N PHE A 205 -14.86 14.73 -9.99
CA PHE A 205 -16.25 14.27 -10.01
C PHE A 205 -17.18 15.22 -10.78
N ASP A 206 -16.63 16.24 -11.48
CA ASP A 206 -17.40 17.22 -12.25
C ASP A 206 -18.46 17.89 -11.37
N ALA A 207 -18.04 18.41 -10.22
CA ALA A 207 -18.86 19.12 -9.25
C ALA A 207 -18.42 20.59 -9.14
N ASP A 208 -19.39 21.51 -9.03
CA ASP A 208 -19.09 22.96 -8.92
C ASP A 208 -18.62 23.33 -7.51
N ASP A 209 -19.09 22.60 -6.49
CA ASP A 209 -18.76 22.87 -5.08
C ASP A 209 -18.87 21.62 -4.21
N LEU A 210 -18.52 21.79 -2.91
CA LEU A 210 -18.58 20.72 -1.91
C LEU A 210 -20.02 20.18 -1.71
N LYS A 211 -21.04 21.01 -1.87
CA LYS A 211 -22.44 20.58 -1.73
C LYS A 211 -22.81 19.61 -2.86
N GLU A 212 -22.51 19.99 -4.10
CA GLU A 212 -22.75 19.12 -5.26
C GLU A 212 -21.90 17.84 -5.19
N LEU A 213 -20.67 17.93 -4.72
CA LEU A 213 -19.82 16.77 -4.47
C LEU A 213 -20.50 15.80 -3.49
N GLY A 214 -21.10 16.33 -2.40
CA GLY A 214 -21.88 15.54 -1.46
C GLY A 214 -23.14 14.92 -2.08
N GLU A 215 -23.85 15.64 -2.97
CA GLU A 215 -25.01 15.13 -3.72
C GLU A 215 -24.61 13.97 -4.65
N LYS A 216 -23.36 13.96 -5.15
CA LYS A 216 -22.75 12.86 -5.92
C LYS A 216 -22.24 11.71 -5.04
N GLY A 217 -22.41 11.80 -3.72
CA GLY A 217 -22.07 10.76 -2.75
C GLY A 217 -20.57 10.69 -2.40
N VAL A 218 -19.84 11.79 -2.59
CA VAL A 218 -18.43 11.92 -2.20
C VAL A 218 -18.33 12.97 -1.09
N MET A 219 -17.63 12.67 -0.01
CA MET A 219 -17.54 13.51 1.20
C MET A 219 -18.90 13.87 1.80
N TYR A 220 -19.94 13.05 1.60
CA TYR A 220 -21.27 13.28 2.16
C TYR A 220 -21.22 13.19 3.69
N ASP A 221 -21.59 14.29 4.38
CA ASP A 221 -21.48 14.43 5.84
C ASP A 221 -20.07 14.19 6.41
N ILE A 222 -19.03 14.25 5.58
CA ILE A 222 -17.64 14.15 5.98
C ILE A 222 -16.96 15.50 5.74
N GLU A 223 -16.31 16.06 6.77
CA GLU A 223 -15.48 17.25 6.57
C GLU A 223 -14.26 16.90 5.69
N PRO A 224 -14.02 17.61 4.57
CA PRO A 224 -12.87 17.33 3.71
C PRO A 224 -11.53 17.43 4.45
N TYR A 225 -10.64 16.48 4.16
CA TYR A 225 -9.32 16.42 4.75
C TYR A 225 -8.30 15.85 3.75
N PRO A 226 -7.03 16.26 3.83
CA PRO A 226 -5.96 15.58 3.12
C PRO A 226 -5.71 14.21 3.76
N SER A 227 -5.71 13.14 2.95
CA SER A 227 -5.42 11.79 3.46
C SER A 227 -3.97 11.66 3.94
N ASN A 228 -3.74 10.90 5.03
CA ASN A 228 -2.40 10.49 5.42
C ASN A 228 -1.79 9.44 4.46
N ASN A 229 -2.61 8.87 3.59
CA ASN A 229 -2.20 7.96 2.54
C ASN A 229 -1.94 8.76 1.26
N PHE A 230 -0.69 9.18 1.06
CA PHE A 230 -0.31 10.06 -0.03
C PHE A 230 1.03 9.69 -0.66
N ILE A 231 1.22 10.15 -1.89
CA ILE A 231 2.44 9.98 -2.68
C ILE A 231 2.95 11.36 -3.09
N LEU A 232 4.22 11.63 -2.80
CA LEU A 232 4.89 12.83 -3.28
C LEU A 232 5.21 12.69 -4.78
N LYS A 233 4.85 13.71 -5.55
CA LYS A 233 5.11 13.87 -6.97
C LYS A 233 5.81 15.19 -7.26
N ASP A 234 6.38 15.35 -8.45
CA ASP A 234 7.00 16.62 -8.82
C ASP A 234 5.95 17.73 -8.95
N GLY A 235 6.01 18.72 -8.05
CA GLY A 235 5.06 19.84 -7.97
C GLY A 235 3.64 19.46 -7.52
N ALA A 236 3.41 18.25 -6.99
CA ALA A 236 2.09 17.78 -6.61
C ALA A 236 2.13 16.76 -5.45
N ILE A 237 0.98 16.58 -4.80
CA ILE A 237 0.74 15.45 -3.89
C ILE A 237 -0.45 14.65 -4.44
N GLU A 238 -0.26 13.34 -4.62
CA GLU A 238 -1.37 12.44 -4.90
C GLU A 238 -1.90 11.88 -3.59
N PHE A 239 -3.15 12.22 -3.24
CA PHE A 239 -3.86 11.63 -2.11
C PHE A 239 -4.63 10.40 -2.55
N ILE A 240 -4.60 9.35 -1.72
CA ILE A 240 -5.29 8.09 -1.94
C ILE A 240 -6.29 7.92 -0.79
N TYR A 241 -7.57 7.85 -1.15
CA TYR A 241 -8.64 7.47 -0.24
C TYR A 241 -9.05 6.04 -0.57
N VAL A 242 -8.95 5.17 0.42
CA VAL A 242 -9.29 3.76 0.21
C VAL A 242 -10.79 3.57 -0.04
N ASP A 243 -11.14 2.42 -0.59
CA ASP A 243 -12.54 2.08 -0.84
C ASP A 243 -13.41 2.29 0.41
N SER A 244 -14.55 2.94 0.24
CA SER A 244 -15.51 3.28 1.29
C SER A 244 -15.02 4.28 2.35
N GLU A 245 -13.90 4.98 2.13
CA GLU A 245 -13.39 5.98 3.07
C GLU A 245 -14.15 7.31 2.96
N ILE A 246 -14.33 7.83 1.74
CA ILE A 246 -14.97 9.13 1.49
C ILE A 246 -16.17 9.05 0.55
N ALA A 247 -16.49 7.87 0.05
CA ALA A 247 -17.63 7.62 -0.85
C ALA A 247 -18.08 6.16 -0.69
N ALA A 248 -19.24 5.81 -1.26
CA ALA A 248 -19.73 4.43 -1.24
C ALA A 248 -18.85 3.49 -2.08
N HIS A 249 -18.89 2.20 -1.74
CA HIS A 249 -18.07 1.12 -2.34
C HIS A 249 -18.09 1.08 -3.89
N ASP A 250 -19.17 1.48 -4.52
CA ASP A 250 -19.29 1.52 -5.99
C ASP A 250 -18.33 2.53 -6.66
N LYS A 251 -17.81 3.50 -5.90
CA LYS A 251 -16.78 4.44 -6.33
C LYS A 251 -15.37 3.87 -6.24
N GLY A 252 -15.16 2.83 -5.42
CA GLY A 252 -13.86 2.20 -5.18
C GLY A 252 -12.82 3.14 -4.54
N GLU A 253 -11.54 2.86 -4.79
CA GLU A 253 -10.42 3.71 -4.35
C GLU A 253 -10.42 5.03 -5.13
N ILE A 254 -10.35 6.15 -4.41
CA ILE A 254 -10.34 7.49 -5.00
C ILE A 254 -8.92 8.08 -4.88
N ARG A 255 -8.34 8.44 -6.01
CA ARG A 255 -7.06 9.15 -6.09
C ARG A 255 -7.27 10.53 -6.67
N ILE A 256 -6.68 11.53 -6.05
CA ILE A 256 -6.65 12.91 -6.54
C ILE A 256 -5.22 13.43 -6.56
N GLU A 257 -4.86 14.21 -7.57
CA GLU A 257 -3.59 14.88 -7.65
C GLU A 257 -3.77 16.37 -7.34
N VAL A 258 -3.25 16.81 -6.21
CA VAL A 258 -3.32 18.21 -5.75
C VAL A 258 -2.09 18.95 -6.27
N LYS A 259 -2.33 20.00 -7.07
CA LYS A 259 -1.35 20.91 -7.66
C LYS A 259 -1.54 22.34 -7.20
N GLY A 260 -0.61 23.22 -7.61
CA GLY A 260 -0.69 24.65 -7.28
C GLY A 260 -0.49 24.89 -5.78
N ILE A 261 0.43 24.14 -5.18
CA ILE A 261 0.84 24.21 -3.79
C ILE A 261 2.33 24.56 -3.66
N ASP A 262 2.87 25.29 -4.64
CA ASP A 262 4.30 25.60 -4.70
C ASP A 262 4.77 26.40 -3.49
N ASP A 263 3.91 27.24 -2.92
CA ASP A 263 4.12 28.04 -1.72
C ASP A 263 4.00 27.26 -0.41
N LEU A 264 3.51 26.03 -0.46
CA LEU A 264 3.36 25.17 0.72
C LEU A 264 4.57 24.23 0.95
N TRP A 265 5.46 24.07 -0.02
CA TRP A 265 6.65 23.23 0.16
C TRP A 265 7.70 23.86 1.07
N LYS A 266 8.38 23.06 1.90
CA LYS A 266 9.55 23.46 2.70
C LYS A 266 10.78 23.69 1.85
#